data_4d7e10ce1f61b8b1dfe691bd3f9374ec
#
_entry.id   4d7e10ce1f61b8b1dfe691bd3f9374ec
#
_cell.length_a   1.000
_cell.length_b   1.000
_cell.length_c   1.000
_cell.angle_alpha   90.00
_cell.angle_beta   90.00
_cell.angle_gamma   90.00
#
_symmetry.space_group_name_H-M   'P 1'
#
loop_
_entity.id
_entity.type
_entity.pdbx_description
1 polymer ?
#
loop_
_entity_poly.entity_id
_entity_poly.type
_entity_poly.pdbx_seq_one_letter_code
_entity_poly.pdbx_strand_id
1 'polypeptide(L)'
;MRATIVTGVFAGIVVAALSAAAAQAPTPRAGTEQSGKSLKNDQDAANSRLLAAAEFFEALAEQAFSATSSKLQNLVSKAEKAGQDVNATLPADTQGALDKQLSAIKQAQKANNPSELALAAAEGYKILVSLTQGTKVPSAVSLLDYAGFRYNADLKSNPTRWADMQTAVEFAQEQWRSISGQISQASLQKSFNSALTRMEQAVEKKSAKAAASAVKDEQDLVDKLEVYFSKK
;
A
#
# COMPACT_ATOMS: atom_id res chain seq x y z
N MET A 1 8.92 -40.91 -13.58
CA MET A 1 8.45 -41.53 -14.86
C MET A 1 7.74 -40.49 -15.71
N ARG A 2 8.27 -40.33 -16.90
CA ARG A 2 7.74 -39.75 -18.16
C ARG A 2 7.31 -38.27 -18.20
N ALA A 3 8.18 -37.55 -18.89
CA ALA A 3 7.98 -36.29 -19.58
C ALA A 3 6.97 -36.43 -20.74
N THR A 4 6.34 -35.32 -21.11
CA THR A 4 5.85 -35.14 -22.48
C THR A 4 6.01 -33.66 -22.86
N ILE A 5 6.92 -33.46 -23.81
CA ILE A 5 7.19 -32.22 -24.55
C ILE A 5 6.20 -32.21 -25.72
N VAL A 6 5.58 -31.05 -25.99
CA VAL A 6 4.93 -30.81 -27.30
C VAL A 6 5.45 -29.52 -27.87
N THR A 7 6.26 -29.68 -28.92
CA THR A 7 6.80 -28.61 -29.79
C THR A 7 5.80 -28.37 -30.92
N GLY A 8 5.46 -27.13 -31.19
CA GLY A 8 4.66 -26.73 -32.35
C GLY A 8 5.24 -25.50 -33.02
N VAL A 9 6.03 -25.72 -34.07
CA VAL A 9 6.56 -24.68 -34.97
C VAL A 9 5.51 -24.46 -36.07
N PHE A 10 5.15 -23.24 -36.36
CA PHE A 10 4.60 -22.82 -37.65
C PHE A 10 5.24 -21.54 -38.15
N ALA A 11 6.07 -21.71 -39.18
CA ALA A 11 6.57 -20.64 -40.02
C ALA A 11 5.54 -20.35 -41.14
N GLY A 12 5.23 -19.09 -41.35
CA GLY A 12 4.43 -18.65 -42.50
C GLY A 12 4.98 -17.33 -43.01
N ILE A 13 5.80 -17.40 -44.06
CA ILE A 13 6.32 -16.27 -44.82
C ILE A 13 5.23 -15.89 -45.85
N VAL A 14 4.77 -14.65 -45.83
CA VAL A 14 4.01 -14.05 -46.95
C VAL A 14 4.76 -12.80 -47.38
N VAL A 15 5.29 -12.86 -48.60
CA VAL A 15 5.84 -11.74 -49.35
C VAL A 15 4.68 -11.10 -50.13
N ALA A 16 4.45 -9.81 -49.96
CA ALA A 16 3.57 -9.04 -50.81
C ALA A 16 4.13 -7.64 -51.12
N ALA A 17 4.07 -7.35 -52.37
CA ALA A 17 4.66 -6.33 -53.20
C ALA A 17 4.59 -4.88 -52.71
N LEU A 18 5.67 -4.13 -53.06
CA LEU A 18 5.75 -2.66 -53.01
C LEU A 18 4.74 -2.01 -53.98
N SER A 19 3.97 -1.05 -53.44
CA SER A 19 3.38 0.01 -54.25
C SER A 19 3.79 1.35 -53.61
N ALA A 20 4.56 2.12 -54.35
CA ALA A 20 4.98 3.47 -53.95
C ALA A 20 3.81 4.44 -54.15
N ALA A 21 3.25 4.93 -53.06
CA ALA A 21 2.37 6.09 -53.05
C ALA A 21 3.08 7.22 -52.30
N ALA A 22 3.17 8.39 -52.98
CA ALA A 22 3.80 9.58 -52.42
C ALA A 22 3.11 10.02 -51.11
N ALA A 23 3.86 9.99 -50.01
CA ALA A 23 3.38 10.42 -48.71
C ALA A 23 3.46 11.95 -48.61
N GLN A 24 2.30 12.61 -48.55
CA GLN A 24 2.18 13.94 -47.99
C GLN A 24 2.53 13.86 -46.49
N ALA A 25 3.45 14.71 -46.02
CA ALA A 25 3.82 14.82 -44.63
C ALA A 25 2.59 15.17 -43.78
N PRO A 26 2.32 14.44 -42.68
CA PRO A 26 1.24 14.81 -41.77
C PRO A 26 1.65 16.06 -41.00
N THR A 27 0.86 17.11 -41.07
CA THR A 27 0.90 18.26 -40.18
C THR A 27 0.72 17.77 -38.72
N PRO A 28 1.52 18.26 -37.73
CA PRO A 28 1.37 17.84 -36.34
C PRO A 28 0.01 18.27 -35.81
N ARG A 29 -0.81 17.30 -35.46
CA ARG A 29 -2.10 17.52 -34.80
C ARG A 29 -1.85 18.01 -33.37
N ALA A 30 -2.24 19.24 -33.09
CA ALA A 30 -2.25 19.85 -31.74
C ALA A 30 -3.22 19.18 -30.72
N GLY A 31 -3.73 18.00 -31.02
CA GLY A 31 -4.70 17.29 -30.16
C GLY A 31 -4.16 16.35 -29.13
N THR A 32 -2.87 15.97 -29.19
CA THR A 32 -2.30 14.93 -28.33
C THR A 32 -1.84 15.44 -26.96
N GLU A 33 -1.39 16.68 -26.87
CA GLU A 33 -0.94 17.26 -25.58
C GLU A 33 -2.10 17.58 -24.63
N GLN A 34 -3.25 17.99 -25.18
CA GLN A 34 -4.42 18.35 -24.37
C GLN A 34 -5.10 17.11 -23.75
N SER A 35 -5.07 15.98 -24.45
CA SER A 35 -5.59 14.69 -23.93
C SER A 35 -4.72 14.13 -22.80
N GLY A 36 -3.40 14.21 -22.91
CA GLY A 36 -2.47 13.73 -21.87
C GLY A 36 -2.56 14.55 -20.57
N LYS A 37 -2.77 15.86 -20.67
CA LYS A 37 -2.91 16.75 -19.51
C LYS A 37 -4.22 16.52 -18.75
N SER A 38 -5.32 16.22 -19.47
CA SER A 38 -6.60 15.87 -18.86
C SER A 38 -6.51 14.55 -18.08
N LEU A 39 -5.95 13.50 -18.67
CA LEU A 39 -5.79 12.20 -18.03
C LEU A 39 -4.93 12.27 -16.76
N LYS A 40 -3.86 13.08 -16.78
CA LYS A 40 -3.03 13.28 -15.58
C LYS A 40 -3.79 13.99 -14.47
N ASN A 41 -4.54 15.04 -14.78
CA ASN A 41 -5.34 15.76 -13.80
C ASN A 41 -6.40 14.86 -13.15
N ASP A 42 -7.05 13.99 -13.94
CA ASP A 42 -8.04 13.04 -13.45
C ASP A 42 -7.41 12.00 -12.52
N GLN A 43 -6.21 11.51 -12.86
CA GLN A 43 -5.45 10.60 -12.01
C GLN A 43 -5.00 11.25 -10.69
N ASP A 44 -4.48 12.48 -10.75
CA ASP A 44 -4.07 13.24 -9.57
C ASP A 44 -5.27 13.51 -8.63
N ALA A 45 -6.44 13.82 -9.20
CA ALA A 45 -7.67 13.98 -8.43
C ALA A 45 -8.16 12.66 -7.81
N ALA A 46 -8.04 11.54 -8.52
CA ALA A 46 -8.36 10.21 -7.99
C ALA A 46 -7.41 9.83 -6.85
N ASN A 47 -6.11 9.98 -7.03
CA ASN A 47 -5.11 9.76 -5.99
C ASN A 47 -5.38 10.58 -4.73
N SER A 48 -5.69 11.88 -4.90
CA SER A 48 -5.98 12.77 -3.77
C SER A 48 -7.17 12.31 -2.95
N ARG A 49 -8.24 11.79 -3.58
CA ARG A 49 -9.41 11.25 -2.87
C ARG A 49 -9.06 9.96 -2.13
N LEU A 50 -8.30 9.06 -2.76
CA LEU A 50 -7.87 7.81 -2.14
C LEU A 50 -6.99 8.06 -0.91
N LEU A 51 -5.99 8.93 -1.04
CA LEU A 51 -5.10 9.28 0.06
C LEU A 51 -5.83 9.99 1.20
N ALA A 52 -6.70 10.96 0.91
CA ALA A 52 -7.50 11.61 1.92
C ALA A 52 -8.44 10.66 2.67
N ALA A 53 -8.95 9.61 2.02
CA ALA A 53 -9.70 8.57 2.70
C ALA A 53 -8.78 7.66 3.51
N ALA A 54 -7.60 7.30 2.98
CA ALA A 54 -6.63 6.45 3.64
C ALA A 54 -6.15 7.03 4.98
N GLU A 55 -5.96 8.36 5.09
CA GLU A 55 -5.56 9.06 6.34
C GLU A 55 -6.47 8.72 7.54
N PHE A 56 -7.77 8.49 7.32
CA PHE A 56 -8.68 8.13 8.42
C PHE A 56 -8.51 6.67 8.87
N PHE A 57 -8.17 5.78 7.96
CA PHE A 57 -7.85 4.38 8.28
C PHE A 57 -6.49 4.28 8.99
N GLU A 58 -5.51 5.04 8.53
CA GLU A 58 -4.20 5.20 9.16
C GLU A 58 -4.33 5.69 10.60
N ALA A 59 -4.99 6.84 10.79
CA ALA A 59 -5.22 7.39 12.12
C ALA A 59 -5.96 6.42 13.07
N LEU A 60 -6.84 5.58 12.52
CA LEU A 60 -7.55 4.57 13.29
C LEU A 60 -6.61 3.41 13.68
N ALA A 61 -5.76 2.94 12.76
CA ALA A 61 -4.78 1.89 13.03
C ALA A 61 -3.76 2.31 14.08
N GLU A 62 -3.23 3.54 13.99
CA GLU A 62 -2.28 4.10 14.95
C GLU A 62 -2.87 4.26 16.36
N GLN A 63 -4.10 4.77 16.41
CA GLN A 63 -4.70 5.23 17.67
C GLN A 63 -5.59 4.19 18.34
N ALA A 64 -5.77 3.02 17.75
CA ALA A 64 -6.63 1.95 18.27
C ALA A 64 -6.30 1.55 19.73
N PHE A 65 -5.03 1.64 20.12
CA PHE A 65 -4.56 1.21 21.45
C PHE A 65 -4.39 2.34 22.47
N SER A 66 -4.44 3.60 22.03
CA SER A 66 -4.09 4.75 22.87
C SER A 66 -5.19 5.78 23.01
N ALA A 67 -6.12 5.85 22.07
CA ALA A 67 -7.17 6.83 22.09
C ALA A 67 -8.29 6.48 23.10
N THR A 68 -8.96 7.51 23.62
CA THR A 68 -10.17 7.33 24.42
C THR A 68 -11.31 6.75 23.58
N SER A 69 -12.27 6.08 24.21
CA SER A 69 -13.43 5.51 23.52
C SER A 69 -14.18 6.53 22.66
N SER A 70 -14.34 7.76 23.13
CA SER A 70 -14.99 8.84 22.37
C SER A 70 -14.17 9.22 21.12
N LYS A 71 -12.82 9.30 21.24
CA LYS A 71 -11.95 9.59 20.11
C LYS A 71 -11.98 8.45 19.07
N LEU A 72 -11.94 7.19 19.53
CA LEU A 72 -12.05 6.04 18.64
C LEU A 72 -13.38 6.03 17.90
N GLN A 73 -14.49 6.30 18.58
CA GLN A 73 -15.81 6.39 17.95
C GLN A 73 -15.83 7.45 16.84
N ASN A 74 -15.23 8.62 17.08
CA ASN A 74 -15.12 9.67 16.06
C ASN A 74 -14.26 9.23 14.88
N LEU A 75 -13.10 8.59 15.12
CA LEU A 75 -12.23 8.08 14.07
C LEU A 75 -12.91 6.99 13.24
N VAL A 76 -13.61 6.05 13.88
CA VAL A 76 -14.41 5.04 13.17
C VAL A 76 -15.44 5.68 12.27
N SER A 77 -16.22 6.64 12.78
CA SER A 77 -17.24 7.34 11.97
C SER A 77 -16.63 8.08 10.78
N LYS A 78 -15.43 8.66 10.94
CA LYS A 78 -14.71 9.31 9.85
C LYS A 78 -14.20 8.32 8.81
N ALA A 79 -13.59 7.22 9.24
CA ALA A 79 -13.13 6.16 8.34
C ALA A 79 -14.29 5.53 7.56
N GLU A 80 -15.44 5.28 8.23
CA GLU A 80 -16.65 4.79 7.58
C GLU A 80 -17.16 5.74 6.50
N LYS A 81 -17.31 7.02 6.86
CA LYS A 81 -17.77 8.02 5.90
C LYS A 81 -16.81 8.14 4.71
N ALA A 82 -15.51 8.29 4.97
CA ALA A 82 -14.52 8.43 3.92
C ALA A 82 -14.45 7.18 3.02
N GLY A 83 -14.51 5.99 3.61
CA GLY A 83 -14.56 4.73 2.87
C GLY A 83 -15.80 4.63 1.99
N GLN A 84 -16.98 4.98 2.49
CA GLN A 84 -18.22 5.00 1.70
C GLN A 84 -18.17 6.02 0.56
N ASP A 85 -17.64 7.22 0.82
CA ASP A 85 -17.54 8.30 -0.16
C ASP A 85 -16.65 7.90 -1.37
N VAL A 86 -15.59 7.12 -1.15
CA VAL A 86 -14.71 6.65 -2.24
C VAL A 86 -15.18 5.34 -2.85
N ASN A 87 -15.88 4.49 -2.10
CA ASN A 87 -16.23 3.13 -2.50
C ASN A 87 -16.95 3.06 -3.85
N ALA A 88 -17.89 3.97 -4.10
CA ALA A 88 -18.64 4.02 -5.35
C ALA A 88 -17.74 4.28 -6.59
N THR A 89 -16.51 4.74 -6.41
CA THR A 89 -15.56 5.02 -7.49
C THR A 89 -14.54 3.90 -7.70
N LEU A 90 -14.55 2.87 -6.84
CA LEU A 90 -13.60 1.77 -6.90
C LEU A 90 -14.06 0.66 -7.87
N PRO A 91 -13.13 -0.18 -8.36
CA PRO A 91 -13.48 -1.42 -9.05
C PRO A 91 -14.33 -2.34 -8.16
N ALA A 92 -15.24 -3.12 -8.74
CA ALA A 92 -16.26 -3.88 -7.99
C ALA A 92 -15.68 -4.89 -6.98
N ASP A 93 -14.59 -5.55 -7.33
CA ASP A 93 -13.85 -6.46 -6.43
C ASP A 93 -13.24 -5.72 -5.23
N THR A 94 -12.73 -4.52 -5.46
CA THR A 94 -12.15 -3.64 -4.45
C THR A 94 -13.25 -3.06 -3.54
N GLN A 95 -14.42 -2.73 -4.09
CA GLN A 95 -15.57 -2.28 -3.30
C GLN A 95 -15.93 -3.31 -2.23
N GLY A 96 -16.08 -4.58 -2.62
CA GLY A 96 -16.39 -5.66 -1.69
C GLY A 96 -15.30 -5.87 -0.63
N ALA A 97 -14.02 -5.71 -1.00
CA ALA A 97 -12.92 -5.79 -0.07
C ALA A 97 -12.94 -4.65 0.96
N LEU A 98 -13.20 -3.41 0.54
CA LEU A 98 -13.30 -2.27 1.45
C LEU A 98 -14.52 -2.37 2.37
N ASP A 99 -15.68 -2.77 1.85
CA ASP A 99 -16.90 -2.99 2.65
C ASP A 99 -16.70 -4.04 3.74
N LYS A 100 -15.93 -5.09 3.45
CA LYS A 100 -15.53 -6.09 4.45
C LYS A 100 -14.73 -5.46 5.59
N GLN A 101 -13.78 -4.56 5.28
CA GLN A 101 -12.98 -3.91 6.32
C GLN A 101 -13.82 -2.91 7.13
N LEU A 102 -14.68 -2.14 6.50
CA LEU A 102 -15.61 -1.24 7.20
C LEU A 102 -16.53 -2.02 8.17
N SER A 103 -17.01 -3.19 7.74
CA SER A 103 -17.80 -4.08 8.60
C SER A 103 -16.99 -4.64 9.76
N ALA A 104 -15.74 -5.03 9.52
CA ALA A 104 -14.81 -5.54 10.55
C ALA A 104 -14.45 -4.45 11.57
N ILE A 105 -14.23 -3.20 11.14
CA ILE A 105 -13.99 -2.05 12.01
C ILE A 105 -15.18 -1.87 12.99
N LYS A 106 -16.42 -1.90 12.47
CA LYS A 106 -17.63 -1.78 13.33
C LYS A 106 -17.75 -2.90 14.34
N GLN A 107 -17.49 -4.13 13.91
CA GLN A 107 -17.54 -5.31 14.79
C GLN A 107 -16.47 -5.24 15.88
N ALA A 108 -15.23 -4.90 15.51
CA ALA A 108 -14.14 -4.76 16.46
C ALA A 108 -14.37 -3.63 17.48
N GLN A 109 -14.90 -2.49 17.02
CA GLN A 109 -15.30 -1.39 17.91
C GLN A 109 -16.40 -1.83 18.90
N LYS A 110 -17.45 -2.48 18.42
CA LYS A 110 -18.53 -2.99 19.26
C LYS A 110 -18.05 -4.03 20.28
N ALA A 111 -17.08 -4.85 19.89
CA ALA A 111 -16.46 -5.85 20.74
C ALA A 111 -15.40 -5.27 21.71
N ASN A 112 -15.09 -3.98 21.63
CA ASN A 112 -13.96 -3.34 22.33
C ASN A 112 -12.64 -4.09 22.12
N ASN A 113 -12.38 -4.54 20.89
CA ASN A 113 -11.17 -5.26 20.51
C ASN A 113 -10.23 -4.34 19.70
N PRO A 114 -9.27 -3.67 20.35
CA PRO A 114 -8.38 -2.72 19.68
C PRO A 114 -7.44 -3.38 18.67
N SER A 115 -7.06 -4.65 18.86
CA SER A 115 -6.20 -5.35 17.90
C SER A 115 -6.93 -5.64 16.59
N GLU A 116 -8.15 -6.18 16.64
CA GLU A 116 -8.95 -6.38 15.44
C GLU A 116 -9.34 -5.05 14.78
N LEU A 117 -9.57 -3.99 15.58
CA LEU A 117 -9.85 -2.66 15.07
C LEU A 117 -8.65 -2.13 14.25
N ALA A 118 -7.45 -2.23 14.81
CA ALA A 118 -6.22 -1.80 14.15
C ALA A 118 -5.94 -2.63 12.88
N LEU A 119 -6.13 -3.96 12.92
CA LEU A 119 -5.95 -4.83 11.76
C LEU A 119 -6.92 -4.48 10.64
N ALA A 120 -8.22 -4.34 10.94
CA ALA A 120 -9.21 -3.99 9.94
C ALA A 120 -8.96 -2.60 9.34
N ALA A 121 -8.53 -1.64 10.15
CA ALA A 121 -8.14 -0.32 9.69
C ALA A 121 -6.90 -0.36 8.80
N ALA A 122 -5.86 -1.09 9.19
CA ALA A 122 -4.66 -1.26 8.36
C ALA A 122 -4.98 -1.92 7.00
N GLU A 123 -5.83 -2.93 6.96
CA GLU A 123 -6.26 -3.55 5.69
C GLU A 123 -7.06 -2.57 4.82
N GLY A 124 -7.93 -1.74 5.41
CA GLY A 124 -8.62 -0.66 4.68
C GLY A 124 -7.65 0.38 4.11
N TYR A 125 -6.67 0.79 4.89
CA TYR A 125 -5.57 1.66 4.46
C TYR A 125 -4.83 1.07 3.25
N LYS A 126 -4.37 -0.18 3.37
CA LYS A 126 -3.69 -0.91 2.28
C LYS A 126 -4.49 -0.91 0.98
N ILE A 127 -5.79 -1.22 1.05
CA ILE A 127 -6.67 -1.24 -0.12
C ILE A 127 -6.60 0.11 -0.85
N LEU A 128 -6.73 1.21 -0.13
CA LEU A 128 -6.78 2.54 -0.72
C LEU A 128 -5.43 2.99 -1.29
N VAL A 129 -4.33 2.81 -0.55
CA VAL A 129 -3.01 3.25 -1.00
C VAL A 129 -2.48 2.40 -2.17
N SER A 130 -2.88 1.12 -2.26
CA SER A 130 -2.52 0.24 -3.37
C SER A 130 -3.12 0.65 -4.71
N LEU A 131 -4.16 1.46 -4.71
CA LEU A 131 -4.81 1.97 -5.94
C LEU A 131 -4.15 3.25 -6.46
N THR A 132 -3.31 3.90 -5.66
CA THR A 132 -2.64 5.14 -6.08
C THR A 132 -1.55 4.86 -7.13
N GLN A 133 -1.46 5.72 -8.14
CA GLN A 133 -0.52 5.56 -9.24
C GLN A 133 0.17 6.89 -9.57
N GLY A 134 1.47 6.83 -9.88
CA GLY A 134 2.22 8.00 -10.32
C GLY A 134 2.32 9.11 -9.28
N THR A 135 2.14 8.79 -8.00
CA THR A 135 2.31 9.71 -6.89
C THR A 135 3.78 10.06 -6.68
N LYS A 136 4.04 11.26 -6.16
CA LYS A 136 5.39 11.74 -5.87
C LYS A 136 6.09 10.87 -4.81
N VAL A 137 5.36 10.53 -3.75
CA VAL A 137 5.77 9.49 -2.79
C VAL A 137 5.31 8.14 -3.37
N PRO A 138 6.21 7.19 -3.62
CA PRO A 138 5.83 5.87 -4.12
C PRO A 138 4.84 5.17 -3.17
N SER A 139 3.83 4.49 -3.70
CA SER A 139 2.86 3.73 -2.89
C SER A 139 3.53 2.67 -2.00
N ALA A 140 4.69 2.16 -2.40
CA ALA A 140 5.47 1.26 -1.57
C ALA A 140 5.89 1.86 -0.22
N VAL A 141 6.02 3.20 -0.09
CA VAL A 141 6.27 3.86 1.20
C VAL A 141 5.05 3.71 2.12
N SER A 142 3.86 4.02 1.62
CA SER A 142 2.61 3.80 2.39
C SER A 142 2.35 2.31 2.69
N LEU A 143 2.82 1.41 1.83
CA LEU A 143 2.73 -0.03 2.08
C LEU A 143 3.75 -0.53 3.13
N LEU A 144 4.86 0.17 3.33
CA LEU A 144 5.74 -0.05 4.49
C LEU A 144 5.01 0.34 5.77
N ASP A 145 4.36 1.47 5.79
CA ASP A 145 3.56 1.94 6.93
C ASP A 145 2.45 0.94 7.31
N TYR A 146 1.70 0.45 6.30
CA TYR A 146 0.76 -0.65 6.49
C TYR A 146 1.41 -1.86 7.20
N ALA A 147 2.61 -2.25 6.78
CA ALA A 147 3.31 -3.39 7.39
C ALA A 147 3.63 -3.14 8.86
N GLY A 148 4.05 -1.93 9.22
CA GLY A 148 4.27 -1.48 10.58
C GLY A 148 2.99 -1.52 11.42
N PHE A 149 1.87 -1.02 10.90
CA PHE A 149 0.57 -1.07 11.59
C PHE A 149 0.11 -2.50 11.84
N ARG A 150 0.21 -3.36 10.85
CA ARG A 150 -0.15 -4.77 10.98
C ARG A 150 0.71 -5.47 12.01
N TYR A 151 2.04 -5.32 11.91
CA TYR A 151 2.98 -5.89 12.87
C TYR A 151 2.67 -5.44 14.31
N ASN A 152 2.40 -4.16 14.52
CA ASN A 152 2.06 -3.61 15.84
C ASN A 152 0.71 -4.16 16.38
N ALA A 153 -0.28 -4.30 15.51
CA ALA A 153 -1.59 -4.86 15.88
C ALA A 153 -1.49 -6.34 16.26
N ASP A 154 -0.72 -7.13 15.51
CA ASP A 154 -0.48 -8.55 15.81
C ASP A 154 0.37 -8.73 17.07
N LEU A 155 1.34 -7.85 17.33
CA LEU A 155 2.12 -7.81 18.57
C LEU A 155 1.22 -7.59 19.80
N LYS A 156 0.25 -6.69 19.69
CA LYS A 156 -0.67 -6.32 20.78
C LYS A 156 -1.90 -7.23 20.88
N SER A 157 -2.03 -8.20 20.00
CA SER A 157 -3.07 -9.23 20.09
C SER A 157 -2.84 -10.15 21.30
N ASN A 158 -3.93 -10.70 21.83
CA ASN A 158 -3.85 -11.67 22.91
C ASN A 158 -4.53 -13.00 22.50
N PRO A 159 -3.76 -14.07 22.26
CA PRO A 159 -2.28 -14.13 22.29
C PRO A 159 -1.62 -13.36 21.13
N THR A 160 -0.33 -12.97 21.30
CA THR A 160 0.48 -12.34 20.23
C THR A 160 0.58 -13.24 19.02
N ARG A 161 0.33 -12.69 17.82
CA ARG A 161 0.27 -13.42 16.54
C ARG A 161 1.64 -13.43 15.84
N TRP A 162 2.60 -14.16 16.37
CA TRP A 162 3.98 -14.18 15.87
C TRP A 162 4.10 -14.58 14.38
N ALA A 163 3.26 -15.51 13.90
CA ALA A 163 3.27 -15.92 12.49
C ALA A 163 2.79 -14.79 11.56
N ASP A 164 1.76 -14.05 11.96
CA ASP A 164 1.24 -12.93 11.19
C ASP A 164 2.23 -11.75 11.19
N MET A 165 2.94 -11.54 12.31
CA MET A 165 4.04 -10.57 12.39
C MET A 165 5.18 -10.93 11.41
N GLN A 166 5.53 -12.21 11.27
CA GLN A 166 6.52 -12.67 10.29
C GLN A 166 6.07 -12.32 8.86
N THR A 167 4.81 -12.57 8.55
CA THR A 167 4.23 -12.20 7.23
C THR A 167 4.30 -10.68 6.99
N ALA A 168 4.08 -9.87 8.02
CA ALA A 168 4.20 -8.41 7.91
C ALA A 168 5.64 -7.97 7.64
N VAL A 169 6.64 -8.61 8.28
CA VAL A 169 8.07 -8.34 8.01
C VAL A 169 8.44 -8.72 6.57
N GLU A 170 8.03 -9.88 6.09
CA GLU A 170 8.30 -10.34 4.72
C GLU A 170 7.70 -9.37 3.70
N PHE A 171 6.48 -8.92 3.94
CA PHE A 171 5.83 -7.91 3.10
C PHE A 171 6.60 -6.58 3.12
N ALA A 172 7.02 -6.09 4.30
CA ALA A 172 7.83 -4.88 4.42
C ALA A 172 9.16 -5.01 3.67
N GLN A 173 9.85 -6.16 3.76
CA GLN A 173 11.08 -6.43 3.02
C GLN A 173 10.87 -6.41 1.50
N GLU A 174 9.73 -6.88 1.00
CA GLU A 174 9.38 -6.81 -0.42
C GLU A 174 9.17 -5.37 -0.87
N GLN A 175 8.37 -4.58 -0.13
CA GLN A 175 8.14 -3.17 -0.45
C GLN A 175 9.46 -2.38 -0.41
N TRP A 176 10.28 -2.60 0.61
CA TRP A 176 11.59 -1.97 0.73
C TRP A 176 12.51 -2.26 -0.46
N ARG A 177 12.58 -3.52 -0.91
CA ARG A 177 13.38 -3.89 -2.09
C ARG A 177 12.96 -3.14 -3.34
N SER A 178 11.67 -2.83 -3.49
CA SER A 178 11.14 -2.13 -4.68
C SER A 178 11.59 -0.67 -4.77
N ILE A 179 11.86 -0.01 -3.63
CA ILE A 179 12.17 1.43 -3.58
C ILE A 179 13.58 1.77 -3.09
N SER A 180 14.27 0.85 -2.41
CA SER A 180 15.58 1.13 -1.80
C SER A 180 16.61 1.66 -2.79
N GLY A 181 16.60 1.18 -4.03
CA GLY A 181 17.48 1.66 -5.10
C GLY A 181 17.22 3.11 -5.54
N GLN A 182 16.09 3.68 -5.18
CA GLN A 182 15.74 5.08 -5.47
C GLN A 182 16.23 6.06 -4.40
N ILE A 183 16.74 5.57 -3.28
CA ILE A 183 17.17 6.38 -2.15
C ILE A 183 18.66 6.61 -2.24
N SER A 184 19.11 7.85 -2.47
CA SER A 184 20.54 8.20 -2.54
C SER A 184 21.18 8.42 -1.15
N GLN A 185 20.37 8.56 -0.10
CA GLN A 185 20.84 8.78 1.26
C GLN A 185 21.22 7.46 1.94
N ALA A 186 22.52 7.11 1.90
CA ALA A 186 23.03 5.85 2.42
C ALA A 186 22.72 5.59 3.91
N SER A 187 22.70 6.65 4.73
CA SER A 187 22.31 6.54 6.15
C SER A 187 20.87 6.09 6.33
N LEU A 188 19.94 6.60 5.53
CA LEU A 188 18.52 6.22 5.58
C LEU A 188 18.33 4.77 5.14
N GLN A 189 19.00 4.36 4.04
CA GLN A 189 18.99 2.95 3.61
C GLN A 189 19.51 2.01 4.70
N LYS A 190 20.66 2.33 5.31
CA LYS A 190 21.24 1.52 6.39
C LYS A 190 20.32 1.43 7.59
N SER A 191 19.69 2.55 7.99
CA SER A 191 18.77 2.58 9.12
C SER A 191 17.55 1.72 8.86
N PHE A 192 16.95 1.80 7.66
CA PHE A 192 15.77 1.02 7.32
C PHE A 192 16.08 -0.49 7.27
N ASN A 193 17.18 -0.88 6.62
CA ASN A 193 17.64 -2.27 6.62
C ASN A 193 17.82 -2.81 8.06
N SER A 194 18.41 -1.99 8.94
CA SER A 194 18.60 -2.37 10.35
C SER A 194 17.26 -2.52 11.10
N ALA A 195 16.27 -1.66 10.83
CA ALA A 195 14.95 -1.77 11.45
C ALA A 195 14.25 -3.07 11.04
N LEU A 196 14.21 -3.39 9.75
CA LEU A 196 13.62 -4.64 9.25
C LEU A 196 14.31 -5.89 9.84
N THR A 197 15.64 -5.90 9.89
CA THR A 197 16.39 -7.00 10.52
C THR A 197 16.03 -7.16 12.00
N ARG A 198 15.83 -6.06 12.74
CA ARG A 198 15.43 -6.13 14.15
C ARG A 198 14.00 -6.61 14.33
N MET A 199 13.08 -6.24 13.44
CA MET A 199 11.71 -6.75 13.44
C MET A 199 11.71 -8.28 13.27
N GLU A 200 12.45 -8.79 12.28
CA GLU A 200 12.59 -10.22 12.01
C GLU A 200 13.18 -10.97 13.22
N GLN A 201 14.31 -10.51 13.75
CA GLN A 201 14.94 -11.11 14.95
C GLN A 201 14.03 -11.10 16.18
N ALA A 202 13.20 -10.07 16.33
CA ALA A 202 12.25 -9.98 17.43
C ALA A 202 11.14 -11.03 17.30
N VAL A 203 10.67 -11.31 16.09
CA VAL A 203 9.70 -12.39 15.80
C VAL A 203 10.32 -13.75 16.06
N GLU A 204 11.50 -14.04 15.51
CA GLU A 204 12.21 -15.30 15.71
C GLU A 204 12.40 -15.63 17.21
N LYS A 205 12.80 -14.62 18.00
CA LYS A 205 13.02 -14.74 19.45
C LYS A 205 11.73 -14.62 20.26
N LYS A 206 10.59 -14.36 19.64
CA LYS A 206 9.30 -14.06 20.29
C LYS A 206 9.44 -13.02 21.40
N SER A 207 10.23 -11.97 21.17
CA SER A 207 10.51 -10.91 22.12
C SER A 207 9.61 -9.70 21.93
N ALA A 208 8.51 -9.62 22.67
CA ALA A 208 7.55 -8.51 22.56
C ALA A 208 8.19 -7.13 22.81
N LYS A 209 9.16 -7.04 23.74
CA LYS A 209 9.88 -5.79 24.00
C LYS A 209 10.74 -5.36 22.81
N ALA A 210 11.46 -6.30 22.20
CA ALA A 210 12.28 -6.01 21.02
C ALA A 210 11.39 -5.66 19.82
N ALA A 211 10.28 -6.37 19.63
CA ALA A 211 9.31 -6.13 18.59
C ALA A 211 8.70 -4.72 18.67
N ALA A 212 8.29 -4.29 19.87
CA ALA A 212 7.73 -2.95 20.07
C ALA A 212 8.74 -1.83 19.75
N SER A 213 10.02 -2.04 20.10
CA SER A 213 11.06 -1.06 19.73
C SER A 213 11.35 -1.04 18.24
N ALA A 214 11.41 -2.23 17.61
CA ALA A 214 11.77 -2.33 16.21
C ALA A 214 10.69 -1.75 15.28
N VAL A 215 9.40 -2.00 15.57
CA VAL A 215 8.30 -1.45 14.76
C VAL A 215 8.18 0.07 14.92
N LYS A 216 8.43 0.59 16.13
CA LYS A 216 8.48 2.06 16.32
C LYS A 216 9.57 2.69 15.46
N ASP A 217 10.77 2.11 15.47
CA ASP A 217 11.87 2.62 14.65
C ASP A 217 11.58 2.50 13.15
N GLU A 218 10.88 1.48 12.72
CA GLU A 218 10.44 1.31 11.34
C GLU A 218 9.45 2.41 10.94
N GLN A 219 8.40 2.65 11.72
CA GLN A 219 7.42 3.72 11.46
C GLN A 219 8.08 5.11 11.45
N ASP A 220 8.95 5.43 12.43
CA ASP A 220 9.73 6.69 12.44
C ASP A 220 10.62 6.84 11.17
N LEU A 221 10.98 5.74 10.50
CA LEU A 221 11.74 5.76 9.26
C LEU A 221 10.85 5.87 8.02
N VAL A 222 9.63 5.36 8.05
CA VAL A 222 8.63 5.57 6.99
C VAL A 222 8.32 7.05 6.86
N ASP A 223 8.08 7.78 7.95
CA ASP A 223 7.91 9.24 7.95
C ASP A 223 9.08 9.96 7.25
N LYS A 224 10.31 9.49 7.49
CA LYS A 224 11.50 10.07 6.83
C LYS A 224 11.56 9.75 5.33
N LEU A 225 11.05 8.58 4.91
CA LEU A 225 10.94 8.23 3.50
C LEU A 225 9.91 9.11 2.79
N GLU A 226 8.77 9.38 3.42
CA GLU A 226 7.76 10.29 2.89
C GLU A 226 8.33 11.70 2.66
N VAL A 227 9.01 12.22 3.69
CA VAL A 227 9.71 13.52 3.59
C VAL A 227 10.79 13.50 2.52
N TYR A 228 11.53 12.40 2.39
CA TYR A 228 12.58 12.25 1.37
C TYR A 228 11.99 12.31 -0.05
N PHE A 229 10.95 11.53 -0.32
CA PHE A 229 10.33 11.48 -1.64
C PHE A 229 9.52 12.74 -1.96
N SER A 230 8.88 13.37 -0.98
CA SER A 230 8.14 14.62 -1.17
C SER A 230 9.02 15.81 -1.56
N LYS A 231 10.32 15.76 -1.29
CA LYS A 231 11.29 16.81 -1.65
C LYS A 231 12.01 16.56 -2.99
N LYS A 232 11.83 15.39 -3.56
CA LYS A 232 12.45 14.99 -4.82
C LYS A 232 11.63 15.44 -6.03
#